data_7aaf2f41736a908f8511defc96a94164
#
_entry.id   7aaf2f41736a908f8511defc96a94164
#
_cell.length_a   1.000
_cell.length_b   1.000
_cell.length_c   1.000
_cell.angle_alpha   90.00
_cell.angle_beta   90.00
_cell.angle_gamma   90.00
#
_symmetry.space_group_name_H-M   'P 1'
#
loop_
_entity.id
_entity.type
_entity.pdbx_description
1 polymer ?
#
loop_
_entity_poly.entity_id
_entity_poly.type
_entity_poly.pdbx_seq_one_letter_code
_entity_poly.pdbx_strand_id
1 'polypeptide(L)'
;MKRICLNAGILSLSTFLLSVFLLNTFGCSGAEPKVSATINQSASLAGELPANPLQWKVITSAINHADSTMSTLYGNDVAVRCARANSQHSYPTGSVLSLVTWAQREDDRWFGAKIPDRVKSVEFVFVDATADGRQSYAYRDYEGAPLTMVSQQKGFAPNDRTAYLLAQRAAVLP
;
A
#
# COMPACT_ATOMS: atom_id res chain seq x y z
N MET A 1 39.20 22.07 -73.07
CA MET A 1 37.87 21.64 -72.63
C MET A 1 37.95 20.50 -71.59
N LYS A 2 38.34 20.78 -70.28
CA LYS A 2 38.51 19.72 -69.28
C LYS A 2 38.41 20.26 -67.85
N ARG A 3 37.36 21.01 -67.52
CA ARG A 3 37.19 21.54 -66.18
C ARG A 3 35.74 21.58 -65.67
N ILE A 4 34.76 20.90 -66.25
CA ILE A 4 33.34 21.01 -65.91
C ILE A 4 32.79 19.74 -65.17
N CYS A 5 33.49 18.59 -65.22
CA CYS A 5 32.99 17.36 -64.65
C CYS A 5 33.28 17.15 -63.15
N LEU A 6 34.15 17.98 -62.56
CA LEU A 6 34.56 17.76 -61.15
C LEU A 6 33.60 18.37 -60.10
N ASN A 7 32.84 19.39 -60.49
CA ASN A 7 31.94 20.08 -59.53
C ASN A 7 30.59 19.40 -59.37
N ALA A 8 30.12 18.58 -60.29
CA ALA A 8 28.84 17.92 -60.23
C ALA A 8 28.83 16.75 -59.15
N GLY A 9 29.98 16.06 -59.04
CA GLY A 9 30.12 14.96 -58.11
C GLY A 9 30.18 15.42 -56.66
N ILE A 10 30.80 16.54 -56.34
CA ILE A 10 30.96 17.12 -55.03
C ILE A 10 29.61 17.66 -54.51
N LEU A 11 28.81 18.29 -55.34
CA LEU A 11 27.47 18.77 -54.96
C LEU A 11 26.50 17.60 -54.69
N SER A 12 26.57 16.52 -55.45
CA SER A 12 25.73 15.34 -55.23
C SER A 12 26.06 14.62 -53.93
N LEU A 13 27.34 14.52 -53.57
CA LEU A 13 27.77 13.88 -52.32
C LEU A 13 27.41 14.73 -51.10
N SER A 14 27.48 16.04 -51.17
CA SER A 14 27.11 16.97 -50.11
C SER A 14 25.63 16.96 -49.82
N THR A 15 24.76 16.89 -50.83
CA THR A 15 23.30 16.81 -50.64
C THR A 15 22.85 15.46 -50.06
N PHE A 16 23.54 14.37 -50.40
CA PHE A 16 23.24 13.05 -49.85
C PHE A 16 23.63 12.95 -48.36
N LEU A 17 24.78 13.48 -47.96
CA LEU A 17 25.23 13.55 -46.58
C LEU A 17 24.29 14.42 -45.69
N LEU A 18 23.79 15.53 -46.21
CA LEU A 18 22.86 16.41 -45.49
C LEU A 18 21.50 15.74 -45.32
N SER A 19 21.03 14.95 -46.27
CA SER A 19 19.77 14.21 -46.22
C SER A 19 19.82 13.08 -45.20
N VAL A 20 20.94 12.37 -45.02
CA VAL A 20 21.13 11.32 -44.05
C VAL A 20 21.18 11.90 -42.62
N PHE A 21 21.71 13.12 -42.45
CA PHE A 21 21.77 13.76 -41.11
C PHE A 21 20.41 14.26 -40.64
N LEU A 22 19.52 14.66 -41.55
CA LEU A 22 18.15 15.11 -41.22
C LEU A 22 17.21 13.97 -40.83
N LEU A 23 17.49 12.71 -41.20
CA LEU A 23 16.68 11.55 -40.88
C LEU A 23 16.92 11.02 -39.45
N ASN A 24 17.98 11.43 -38.74
CA ASN A 24 18.29 10.99 -37.38
C ASN A 24 17.70 11.87 -36.29
N THR A 25 16.97 12.93 -36.60
CA THR A 25 16.39 13.84 -35.60
C THR A 25 14.94 13.54 -35.23
N PHE A 26 14.30 12.51 -35.82
CA PHE A 26 12.92 12.10 -35.49
C PHE A 26 12.87 10.85 -34.63
N GLY A 27 13.59 10.81 -33.52
CA GLY A 27 13.67 9.63 -32.70
C GLY A 27 13.73 9.89 -31.22
N CYS A 28 12.89 10.78 -30.70
CA CYS A 28 12.53 10.80 -29.26
C CYS A 28 11.11 11.32 -29.14
N SER A 29 10.13 10.47 -29.46
CA SER A 29 8.83 10.61 -28.81
C SER A 29 9.03 10.25 -27.35
N GLY A 30 9.38 11.23 -26.52
CA GLY A 30 9.34 11.07 -25.08
C GLY A 30 7.94 10.62 -24.72
N ALA A 31 7.80 9.40 -24.22
CA ALA A 31 6.56 8.98 -23.60
C ALA A 31 6.22 10.06 -22.57
N GLU A 32 5.09 10.74 -22.74
CA GLU A 32 4.63 11.68 -21.72
C GLU A 32 4.67 10.98 -20.37
N PRO A 33 5.26 11.59 -19.34
CA PRO A 33 5.28 10.98 -18.02
C PRO A 33 3.82 10.77 -17.62
N LYS A 34 3.41 9.50 -17.56
CA LYS A 34 2.07 9.11 -17.10
C LYS A 34 1.93 9.67 -15.70
N VAL A 35 1.21 10.79 -15.54
CA VAL A 35 0.95 11.39 -14.22
C VAL A 35 0.20 10.32 -13.44
N SER A 36 0.90 9.68 -12.57
CA SER A 36 0.32 8.68 -11.69
C SER A 36 -0.64 9.37 -10.75
N ALA A 37 -1.84 8.82 -10.61
CA ALA A 37 -2.78 9.25 -9.60
C ALA A 37 -2.06 9.31 -8.24
N THR A 38 -2.18 10.45 -7.55
CA THR A 38 -1.56 10.65 -6.22
C THR A 38 -2.15 9.74 -5.15
N ILE A 39 -3.35 9.18 -5.42
CA ILE A 39 -4.06 8.28 -4.51
C ILE A 39 -4.28 6.93 -5.21
N ASN A 40 -3.92 5.86 -4.53
CA ASN A 40 -4.21 4.50 -4.98
C ASN A 40 -5.68 4.15 -4.68
N GLN A 41 -6.58 4.43 -5.61
CA GLN A 41 -8.02 4.24 -5.47
C GLN A 41 -8.40 2.76 -5.23
N SER A 42 -7.68 1.80 -5.83
CA SER A 42 -7.97 0.38 -5.67
C SER A 42 -7.76 -0.12 -4.23
N ALA A 43 -6.88 0.54 -3.47
CA ALA A 43 -6.60 0.21 -2.09
C ALA A 43 -7.52 0.93 -1.07
N SER A 44 -8.47 1.74 -1.55
CA SER A 44 -9.38 2.50 -0.68
C SER A 44 -10.34 1.59 0.07
N LEU A 45 -10.68 1.99 1.30
CA LEU A 45 -11.68 1.29 2.10
C LEU A 45 -13.08 1.84 1.75
N ALA A 46 -13.94 0.98 1.21
CA ALA A 46 -15.32 1.30 0.88
C ALA A 46 -16.26 0.35 1.64
N GLY A 47 -17.17 0.87 2.45
CA GLY A 47 -18.12 0.10 3.26
C GLY A 47 -18.41 0.77 4.60
N GLU A 48 -19.30 0.15 5.38
CA GLU A 48 -19.68 0.65 6.71
C GLU A 48 -18.75 0.08 7.78
N LEU A 49 -17.64 0.78 8.00
CA LEU A 49 -16.68 0.44 9.05
C LEU A 49 -16.94 1.27 10.31
N PRO A 50 -16.64 0.74 11.52
CA PRO A 50 -16.80 1.47 12.77
C PRO A 50 -15.90 2.71 12.87
N ALA A 51 -14.80 2.72 12.12
CA ALA A 51 -13.88 3.83 11.97
C ALA A 51 -13.06 3.64 10.68
N ASN A 52 -12.44 4.71 10.16
CA ASN A 52 -11.49 4.58 9.07
C ASN A 52 -10.07 4.40 9.61
N PRO A 53 -9.50 3.19 9.58
CA PRO A 53 -8.17 2.92 10.13
C PRO A 53 -7.05 3.63 9.38
N LEU A 54 -7.24 4.03 8.11
CA LEU A 54 -6.22 4.76 7.34
C LEU A 54 -5.94 6.16 7.89
N GLN A 55 -6.79 6.67 8.79
CA GLN A 55 -6.55 7.92 9.51
C GLN A 55 -5.73 7.73 10.79
N TRP A 56 -5.48 6.49 11.19
CA TRP A 56 -4.73 6.15 12.40
C TRP A 56 -3.25 5.98 12.12
N LYS A 57 -2.47 5.90 13.17
CA LYS A 57 -1.02 5.65 13.07
C LYS A 57 -0.75 4.16 12.87
N VAL A 58 0.27 3.87 12.09
CA VAL A 58 0.74 2.51 11.84
C VAL A 58 1.47 1.98 13.08
N ILE A 59 1.15 0.75 13.46
CA ILE A 59 1.87 -0.04 14.46
C ILE A 59 2.92 -0.90 13.74
N THR A 60 2.50 -1.71 12.78
CA THR A 60 3.40 -2.56 11.99
C THR A 60 2.79 -2.90 10.64
N SER A 61 3.62 -3.37 9.72
CA SER A 61 3.19 -3.88 8.41
C SER A 61 3.88 -5.21 8.13
N ALA A 62 3.22 -6.08 7.40
CA ALA A 62 3.72 -7.37 7.00
C ALA A 62 3.37 -7.70 5.54
N ILE A 63 4.23 -8.48 4.90
CA ILE A 63 4.02 -9.02 3.56
C ILE A 63 3.93 -10.54 3.68
N ASN A 64 2.87 -11.12 3.13
CA ASN A 64 2.72 -12.56 3.00
C ASN A 64 2.90 -12.95 1.53
N HIS A 65 4.04 -13.54 1.22
CA HIS A 65 4.36 -13.96 -0.13
C HIS A 65 3.54 -15.16 -0.58
N ALA A 66 3.18 -16.07 0.33
CA ALA A 66 2.40 -17.26 0.01
C ALA A 66 1.00 -16.91 -0.51
N ASP A 67 0.35 -15.94 0.13
CA ASP A 67 -1.01 -15.50 -0.21
C ASP A 67 -1.03 -14.28 -1.14
N SER A 68 0.13 -13.76 -1.51
CA SER A 68 0.27 -12.51 -2.27
C SER A 68 -0.51 -11.37 -1.64
N THR A 69 -0.35 -11.19 -0.33
CA THR A 69 -1.01 -10.14 0.44
C THR A 69 -0.01 -9.26 1.18
N MET A 70 -0.45 -8.06 1.48
CA MET A 70 0.21 -7.17 2.42
C MET A 70 -0.80 -6.66 3.43
N SER A 71 -0.38 -6.52 4.67
CA SER A 71 -1.23 -6.05 5.74
C SER A 71 -0.55 -4.98 6.55
N THR A 72 -1.35 -4.06 7.09
CA THR A 72 -0.89 -3.01 7.99
C THR A 72 -1.80 -2.97 9.20
N LEU A 73 -1.18 -3.06 10.37
CA LEU A 73 -1.85 -2.89 11.65
C LEU A 73 -1.81 -1.41 12.05
N TYR A 74 -2.97 -0.85 12.19
CA TYR A 74 -3.20 0.51 12.68
C TYR A 74 -3.69 0.47 14.11
N GLY A 75 -3.51 1.58 14.82
CA GLY A 75 -4.05 1.75 16.15
C GLY A 75 -4.49 3.18 16.42
N ASN A 76 -5.49 3.33 17.28
CA ASN A 76 -5.79 4.64 17.84
C ASN A 76 -4.62 5.12 18.73
N ASP A 77 -4.64 6.37 19.18
CA ASP A 77 -3.52 6.94 19.95
C ASP A 77 -3.19 6.16 21.24
N VAL A 78 -4.21 5.53 21.88
CA VAL A 78 -4.00 4.70 23.06
C VAL A 78 -3.23 3.43 22.71
N ALA A 79 -3.67 2.72 21.67
CA ALA A 79 -3.01 1.51 21.20
C ALA A 79 -1.59 1.77 20.71
N VAL A 80 -1.38 2.84 19.94
CA VAL A 80 -0.05 3.18 19.40
C VAL A 80 0.95 3.53 20.50
N ARG A 81 0.53 4.31 21.51
CA ARG A 81 1.39 4.60 22.67
C ARG A 81 1.78 3.33 23.40
N CYS A 82 0.83 2.43 23.62
CA CYS A 82 1.06 1.14 24.27
C CYS A 82 2.03 0.29 23.44
N ALA A 83 1.77 0.12 22.13
CA ALA A 83 2.61 -0.69 21.24
C ALA A 83 4.06 -0.23 21.19
N ARG A 84 4.31 1.08 21.29
CA ARG A 84 5.65 1.68 21.25
C ARG A 84 6.38 1.69 22.60
N ALA A 85 5.65 1.75 23.69
CA ALA A 85 6.22 1.89 25.03
C ALA A 85 6.32 0.57 25.80
N ASN A 86 5.55 -0.46 25.42
CA ASN A 86 5.33 -1.62 26.28
C ASN A 86 5.90 -2.90 25.70
N SER A 87 6.84 -3.50 26.42
CA SER A 87 7.38 -4.82 26.12
C SER A 87 6.44 -5.98 26.52
N GLN A 88 5.42 -5.74 27.34
CA GLN A 88 4.57 -6.78 27.92
C GLN A 88 3.26 -7.03 27.14
N HIS A 89 3.00 -6.30 26.07
CA HIS A 89 1.87 -6.51 25.13
C HIS A 89 0.45 -6.51 25.74
N SER A 90 0.28 -5.85 26.88
CA SER A 90 -1.04 -5.65 27.47
C SER A 90 -1.59 -4.30 27.03
N TYR A 91 -2.49 -4.30 26.08
CA TYR A 91 -3.16 -3.09 25.62
C TYR A 91 -4.17 -2.62 26.67
N PRO A 92 -4.15 -1.33 27.06
CA PRO A 92 -5.09 -0.81 28.06
C PRO A 92 -6.50 -0.66 27.47
N THR A 93 -7.49 -0.59 28.34
CA THR A 93 -8.86 -0.23 27.98
C THR A 93 -8.90 1.05 27.16
N GLY A 94 -9.77 1.10 26.14
CA GLY A 94 -9.86 2.16 25.15
C GLY A 94 -8.90 2.00 23.97
N SER A 95 -8.08 0.95 23.97
CA SER A 95 -7.28 0.62 22.78
C SER A 95 -8.16 0.07 21.68
N VAL A 96 -7.95 0.55 20.45
CA VAL A 96 -8.55 0.00 19.24
C VAL A 96 -7.45 -0.28 18.24
N LEU A 97 -7.40 -1.51 17.76
CA LEU A 97 -6.50 -1.94 16.71
C LEU A 97 -7.29 -2.29 15.45
N SER A 98 -6.74 -2.05 14.28
CA SER A 98 -7.31 -2.51 13.02
C SER A 98 -6.23 -3.04 12.09
N LEU A 99 -6.39 -4.27 11.63
CA LEU A 99 -5.56 -4.86 10.59
C LEU A 99 -6.28 -4.74 9.26
N VAL A 100 -5.67 -4.02 8.34
CA VAL A 100 -6.13 -3.94 6.95
C VAL A 100 -5.27 -4.84 6.10
N THR A 101 -5.89 -5.74 5.34
CA THR A 101 -5.21 -6.68 4.43
C THR A 101 -5.62 -6.38 3.00
N TRP A 102 -4.62 -6.19 2.13
CA TRP A 102 -4.79 -5.98 0.70
C TRP A 102 -4.19 -7.15 -0.10
N ALA A 103 -4.75 -7.42 -1.26
CA ALA A 103 -4.02 -8.11 -2.32
C ALA A 103 -2.84 -7.25 -2.76
N GLN A 104 -1.78 -7.89 -3.26
CA GLN A 104 -0.64 -7.19 -3.86
C GLN A 104 -0.81 -7.09 -5.38
N ARG A 105 -0.27 -6.04 -5.95
CA ARG A 105 0.01 -5.93 -7.38
C ARG A 105 1.40 -5.39 -7.63
N GLU A 106 1.93 -5.58 -8.84
CA GLU A 106 3.18 -4.95 -9.27
C GLU A 106 3.05 -3.42 -9.26
N ASP A 107 4.13 -2.75 -8.90
CA ASP A 107 4.23 -1.31 -9.08
C ASP A 107 4.70 -1.01 -10.50
N ASP A 108 3.90 -0.29 -11.29
CA ASP A 108 4.21 0.06 -12.68
C ASP A 108 5.47 0.96 -12.80
N ARG A 109 5.95 1.54 -11.70
CA ARG A 109 7.09 2.48 -11.68
C ARG A 109 8.39 1.84 -11.23
N TRP A 110 8.30 0.82 -10.37
CA TRP A 110 9.46 0.22 -9.71
C TRP A 110 9.49 -1.27 -9.95
N PHE A 111 10.40 -1.71 -10.81
CA PHE A 111 10.58 -3.13 -11.12
C PHE A 111 10.75 -3.98 -9.86
N GLY A 112 9.92 -5.00 -9.74
CA GLY A 112 9.95 -5.93 -8.61
C GLY A 112 9.31 -5.41 -7.31
N ALA A 113 8.87 -4.14 -7.28
CA ALA A 113 8.13 -3.62 -6.14
C ALA A 113 6.66 -4.07 -6.17
N LYS A 114 6.09 -4.21 -4.98
CA LYS A 114 4.68 -4.55 -4.78
C LYS A 114 3.98 -3.41 -4.05
N ILE A 115 2.77 -3.11 -4.48
CA ILE A 115 1.91 -2.11 -3.83
C ILE A 115 0.56 -2.72 -3.47
N PRO A 116 -0.19 -2.11 -2.53
CA PRO A 116 -1.55 -2.52 -2.24
C PRO A 116 -2.44 -2.43 -3.48
N ASP A 117 -3.25 -3.46 -3.68
CA ASP A 117 -4.35 -3.48 -4.63
C ASP A 117 -5.69 -3.46 -3.86
N ARG A 118 -6.69 -4.25 -4.29
CA ARG A 118 -8.00 -4.31 -3.62
C ARG A 118 -7.87 -4.79 -2.17
N VAL A 119 -8.69 -4.21 -1.31
CA VAL A 119 -8.86 -4.67 0.07
C VAL A 119 -9.44 -6.09 0.08
N LYS A 120 -8.90 -6.95 0.93
CA LYS A 120 -9.41 -8.30 1.18
C LYS A 120 -10.22 -8.35 2.46
N SER A 121 -9.65 -7.79 3.56
CA SER A 121 -10.33 -7.74 4.85
C SER A 121 -9.90 -6.54 5.67
N VAL A 122 -10.77 -6.15 6.60
CA VAL A 122 -10.49 -5.17 7.66
C VAL A 122 -10.96 -5.73 8.98
N GLU A 123 -10.04 -6.02 9.85
CA GLU A 123 -10.29 -6.57 11.16
C GLU A 123 -10.16 -5.51 12.24
N PHE A 124 -11.03 -5.52 13.23
CA PHE A 124 -10.95 -4.63 14.39
C PHE A 124 -10.90 -5.41 15.70
N VAL A 125 -10.06 -4.95 16.62
CA VAL A 125 -10.04 -5.39 18.01
C VAL A 125 -10.26 -4.16 18.89
N PHE A 126 -11.30 -4.23 19.74
CA PHE A 126 -11.60 -3.24 20.76
C PHE A 126 -11.27 -3.83 22.13
N VAL A 127 -10.53 -3.10 22.93
CA VAL A 127 -10.22 -3.44 24.31
C VAL A 127 -11.06 -2.56 25.22
N ASP A 128 -12.09 -3.13 25.81
CA ASP A 128 -13.06 -2.43 26.65
C ASP A 128 -12.92 -2.83 28.12
N ALA A 129 -13.54 -2.07 29.03
CA ALA A 129 -13.78 -2.48 30.39
C ALA A 129 -15.27 -2.77 30.61
N THR A 130 -15.56 -3.82 31.35
CA THR A 130 -16.90 -4.09 31.85
C THR A 130 -17.20 -3.25 33.09
N ALA A 131 -18.46 -3.20 33.49
CA ALA A 131 -18.88 -2.43 34.68
C ALA A 131 -18.18 -2.85 35.99
N ASP A 132 -17.71 -4.08 36.05
CA ASP A 132 -16.92 -4.63 37.20
C ASP A 132 -15.39 -4.41 37.04
N GLY A 133 -14.98 -3.62 36.04
CA GLY A 133 -13.58 -3.24 35.82
C GLY A 133 -12.72 -4.30 35.13
N ARG A 134 -13.27 -5.46 34.73
CA ARG A 134 -12.52 -6.47 33.98
C ARG A 134 -12.38 -6.07 32.51
N GLN A 135 -11.26 -6.40 31.91
CA GLN A 135 -11.08 -6.24 30.46
C GLN A 135 -11.98 -7.19 29.67
N SER A 136 -12.53 -6.69 28.58
CA SER A 136 -13.22 -7.47 27.57
C SER A 136 -12.71 -7.12 26.18
N TYR A 137 -12.81 -8.05 25.27
CA TYR A 137 -12.34 -7.92 23.90
C TYR A 137 -13.52 -8.09 22.95
N ALA A 138 -13.67 -7.15 22.01
CA ALA A 138 -14.60 -7.29 20.90
C ALA A 138 -13.81 -7.35 19.61
N TYR A 139 -14.03 -8.41 18.83
CA TYR A 139 -13.45 -8.61 17.52
C TYR A 139 -14.53 -8.48 16.46
N ARG A 140 -14.21 -7.79 15.36
CA ARG A 140 -15.07 -7.67 14.18
C ARG A 140 -14.23 -7.81 12.93
N ASP A 141 -14.77 -8.56 11.96
CA ASP A 141 -14.14 -8.77 10.66
C ASP A 141 -15.07 -8.32 9.55
N TYR A 142 -14.49 -7.64 8.55
CA TYR A 142 -15.19 -7.07 7.41
C TYR A 142 -14.50 -7.53 6.13
N GLU A 143 -15.28 -8.05 5.18
CA GLU A 143 -14.78 -8.52 3.88
C GLU A 143 -15.67 -8.02 2.73
N GLY A 144 -15.19 -8.18 1.51
CA GLY A 144 -15.93 -7.86 0.29
C GLY A 144 -15.68 -6.46 -0.28
N ALA A 145 -16.42 -6.13 -1.33
CA ALA A 145 -16.40 -4.83 -1.99
C ALA A 145 -17.82 -4.45 -2.42
N PRO A 146 -18.54 -3.62 -1.63
CA PRO A 146 -18.09 -2.94 -0.41
C PRO A 146 -17.85 -3.89 0.77
N LEU A 147 -17.04 -3.41 1.73
CA LEU A 147 -16.76 -4.14 2.96
C LEU A 147 -18.02 -4.29 3.80
N THR A 148 -18.33 -5.53 4.17
CA THR A 148 -19.47 -5.88 5.04
C THR A 148 -18.99 -6.74 6.20
N MET A 149 -19.63 -6.61 7.36
CA MET A 149 -19.26 -7.39 8.54
C MET A 149 -19.60 -8.87 8.33
N VAL A 150 -18.57 -9.73 8.39
CA VAL A 150 -18.69 -11.20 8.22
C VAL A 150 -18.57 -11.94 9.53
N SER A 151 -17.90 -11.37 10.55
CA SER A 151 -17.72 -12.00 11.84
C SER A 151 -17.70 -10.96 12.96
N GLN A 152 -18.30 -11.34 14.11
CA GLN A 152 -18.24 -10.58 15.35
C GLN A 152 -18.16 -11.52 16.55
N GLN A 153 -17.23 -11.23 17.46
CA GLN A 153 -17.07 -11.98 18.70
C GLN A 153 -16.81 -11.00 19.86
N LYS A 154 -17.30 -11.35 21.05
CA LYS A 154 -17.06 -10.58 22.28
C LYS A 154 -16.84 -11.52 23.45
N GLY A 155 -15.86 -11.25 24.31
CA GLY A 155 -15.56 -12.09 25.46
C GLY A 155 -14.51 -11.47 26.38
N PHE A 156 -14.33 -12.11 27.54
CA PHE A 156 -13.31 -11.72 28.53
C PHE A 156 -11.92 -12.27 28.21
N ALA A 157 -11.83 -13.29 27.37
CA ALA A 157 -10.59 -13.80 26.84
C ALA A 157 -10.51 -13.52 25.32
N PRO A 158 -9.33 -13.12 24.80
CA PRO A 158 -9.17 -12.98 23.36
C PRO A 158 -9.24 -14.36 22.70
N ASN A 159 -9.97 -14.46 21.57
CA ASN A 159 -9.85 -15.63 20.70
C ASN A 159 -8.47 -15.64 20.00
N ASP A 160 -8.14 -16.72 19.28
CA ASP A 160 -6.83 -16.90 18.65
C ASP A 160 -6.49 -15.74 17.70
N ARG A 161 -7.47 -15.23 16.94
CA ARG A 161 -7.25 -14.12 16.02
C ARG A 161 -7.04 -12.79 16.76
N THR A 162 -7.83 -12.52 17.77
CA THR A 162 -7.65 -11.36 18.66
C THR A 162 -6.29 -11.42 19.35
N ALA A 163 -5.90 -12.58 19.91
CA ALA A 163 -4.61 -12.79 20.55
C ALA A 163 -3.45 -12.53 19.56
N TYR A 164 -3.57 -13.02 18.32
CA TYR A 164 -2.60 -12.74 17.27
C TYR A 164 -2.43 -11.24 17.02
N LEU A 165 -3.52 -10.49 16.89
CA LEU A 165 -3.47 -9.04 16.65
C LEU A 165 -2.87 -8.28 17.84
N LEU A 166 -3.23 -8.66 19.06
CA LEU A 166 -2.69 -8.07 20.28
C LEU A 166 -1.21 -8.40 20.51
N ALA A 167 -0.71 -9.51 19.95
CA ALA A 167 0.69 -9.90 20.05
C ALA A 167 1.61 -9.18 19.08
N GLN A 168 1.08 -8.44 18.10
CA GLN A 168 1.88 -7.72 17.12
C GLN A 168 2.68 -6.59 17.78
N ARG A 169 3.95 -6.46 17.42
CA ARG A 169 4.87 -5.44 17.95
C ARG A 169 4.93 -4.24 17.02
N ALA A 170 5.14 -3.07 17.59
CA ALA A 170 5.41 -1.89 16.79
C ALA A 170 6.69 -2.10 15.97
N ALA A 171 6.65 -1.75 14.69
CA ALA A 171 7.85 -1.67 13.88
C ALA A 171 8.77 -0.59 14.48
N VAL A 172 10.05 -0.93 14.63
CA VAL A 172 11.05 0.06 14.99
C VAL A 172 11.30 0.91 13.75
N LEU A 173 10.80 2.13 13.77
CA LEU A 173 11.17 3.11 12.75
C LEU A 173 12.52 3.70 13.13
N PRO A 174 13.45 3.80 12.18
CA PRO A 174 14.75 4.43 12.41
C PRO A 174 14.63 5.92 12.73
#